data_6575e7a22d38f5a584d3180283f1a691
#
_entry.id   6575e7a22d38f5a584d3180283f1a691
#
_cell.length_a   1.000
_cell.length_b   1.000
_cell.length_c   1.000
_cell.angle_alpha   90.00
_cell.angle_beta   90.00
_cell.angle_gamma   90.00
#
_symmetry.space_group_name_H-M   'P 1'
#
loop_
_entity.id
_entity.type
_entity.pdbx_description
1 polymer ?
#
loop_
_entity_poly.entity_id
_entity_poly.type
_entity_poly.pdbx_seq_one_letter_code
_entity_poly.pdbx_strand_id
1 'polypeptide(L)'
;MKLGFAVLRVIVGGLFMGHGLQKLIGAFGGHGLEGTAKGFESLGLRPGKANAVVAGAAETGGGALLAAGAATPLGATVLTATMATAIRTVHAPNGPWSSNGGYEYNLVLMAIVFALTDAGPGHWSVDAALGRPRWKAGWALAQLGAGLAGSAAAIAFGKRQTPAEQPAEAPAAPADAPAEQSAAAA
;
A
#
# COMPACT_ATOMS: atom_id res chain seq x y z
N MET A 1 10.38 -16.06 -24.08
CA MET A 1 10.08 -16.26 -22.64
C MET A 1 9.29 -17.55 -22.50
N LYS A 2 9.56 -18.33 -21.45
CA LYS A 2 8.84 -19.61 -21.21
C LYS A 2 7.39 -19.32 -20.77
N LEU A 3 6.45 -20.19 -21.11
CA LEU A 3 5.03 -20.10 -20.77
C LEU A 3 4.81 -19.78 -19.27
N GLY A 4 5.61 -20.38 -18.37
CA GLY A 4 5.50 -20.14 -16.93
C GLY A 4 5.57 -18.67 -16.51
N PHE A 5 6.37 -17.84 -17.17
CA PHE A 5 6.40 -16.40 -16.86
C PHE A 5 5.13 -15.67 -17.30
N ALA A 6 4.52 -16.09 -18.42
CA ALA A 6 3.24 -15.52 -18.84
C ALA A 6 2.13 -15.87 -17.85
N VAL A 7 2.08 -17.14 -17.42
CA VAL A 7 1.12 -17.61 -16.38
C VAL A 7 1.34 -16.87 -15.08
N LEU A 8 2.59 -16.77 -14.59
CA LEU A 8 2.91 -16.05 -13.36
C LEU A 8 2.48 -14.58 -13.42
N ARG A 9 2.75 -13.92 -14.55
CA ARG A 9 2.36 -12.52 -14.77
C ARG A 9 0.84 -12.33 -14.72
N VAL A 10 0.08 -13.23 -15.37
CA VAL A 10 -1.39 -13.15 -15.39
C VAL A 10 -1.96 -13.41 -14.00
N ILE A 11 -1.47 -14.42 -13.29
CA ILE A 11 -1.95 -14.74 -11.94
C ILE A 11 -1.65 -13.60 -10.98
N VAL A 12 -0.39 -13.17 -10.90
CA VAL A 12 0.03 -12.12 -9.95
C VAL A 12 -0.64 -10.79 -10.29
N GLY A 13 -0.69 -10.42 -11.58
CA GLY A 13 -1.39 -9.21 -12.02
C GLY A 13 -2.89 -9.26 -11.71
N GLY A 14 -3.53 -10.41 -11.93
CA GLY A 14 -4.95 -10.62 -11.61
C GLY A 14 -5.25 -10.50 -10.11
N LEU A 15 -4.39 -11.06 -9.26
CA LEU A 15 -4.51 -10.91 -7.81
C LEU A 15 -4.38 -9.45 -7.37
N PHE A 16 -3.41 -8.70 -7.90
CA PHE A 16 -3.30 -7.27 -7.61
C PHE A 16 -4.52 -6.48 -8.08
N MET A 17 -5.06 -6.79 -9.28
CA MET A 17 -6.32 -6.18 -9.73
C MET A 17 -7.45 -6.46 -8.75
N GLY A 18 -7.58 -7.69 -8.29
CA GLY A 18 -8.57 -8.09 -7.29
C GLY A 18 -8.44 -7.27 -6.00
N HIS A 19 -7.22 -7.14 -5.46
CA HIS A 19 -6.95 -6.35 -4.26
C HIS A 19 -7.24 -4.85 -4.45
N GLY A 20 -6.95 -4.29 -5.63
CA GLY A 20 -7.31 -2.92 -5.96
C GLY A 20 -8.83 -2.71 -6.01
N LEU A 21 -9.55 -3.63 -6.66
CA LEU A 21 -11.02 -3.60 -6.73
C LEU A 21 -11.68 -3.79 -5.35
N GLN A 22 -11.10 -4.61 -4.47
CA GLN A 22 -11.54 -4.71 -3.07
C GLN A 22 -11.51 -3.35 -2.36
N LYS A 23 -10.47 -2.54 -2.62
CA LYS A 23 -10.33 -1.21 -2.02
C LYS A 23 -11.29 -0.18 -2.64
N LEU A 24 -11.44 -0.20 -3.97
CA LEU A 24 -12.19 0.83 -4.68
C LEU A 24 -13.71 0.64 -4.59
N ILE A 25 -14.17 -0.59 -4.83
CA ILE A 25 -15.61 -0.90 -4.99
C ILE A 25 -16.11 -2.02 -4.08
N GLY A 26 -15.26 -2.57 -3.21
CA GLY A 26 -15.67 -3.65 -2.30
C GLY A 26 -15.85 -5.00 -2.98
N ALA A 27 -15.31 -5.21 -4.18
CA ALA A 27 -15.38 -6.48 -4.87
C ALA A 27 -14.79 -7.61 -4.02
N PHE A 28 -15.23 -8.85 -4.26
CA PHE A 28 -14.70 -10.05 -3.59
C PHE A 28 -14.69 -9.98 -2.05
N GLY A 29 -15.67 -9.33 -1.46
CA GLY A 29 -15.76 -9.16 -0.01
C GLY A 29 -14.83 -8.10 0.59
N GLY A 30 -14.29 -7.21 -0.20
CA GLY A 30 -13.45 -6.09 0.26
C GLY A 30 -14.24 -5.00 0.96
N HIS A 31 -13.52 -4.09 1.65
CA HIS A 31 -14.12 -3.03 2.46
C HIS A 31 -14.65 -1.83 1.64
N GLY A 32 -14.38 -1.77 0.35
CA GLY A 32 -14.71 -0.64 -0.51
C GLY A 32 -13.94 0.63 -0.13
N LEU A 33 -14.30 1.72 -0.81
CA LEU A 33 -13.56 2.97 -0.67
C LEU A 33 -13.63 3.55 0.74
N GLU A 34 -14.80 3.55 1.35
CA GLU A 34 -15.01 4.16 2.68
C GLU A 34 -14.32 3.35 3.79
N GLY A 35 -14.44 2.01 3.77
CA GLY A 35 -13.75 1.16 4.74
C GLY A 35 -12.23 1.22 4.61
N THR A 36 -11.73 1.23 3.37
CA THR A 36 -10.31 1.39 3.09
C THR A 36 -9.80 2.76 3.53
N ALA A 37 -10.57 3.83 3.32
CA ALA A 37 -10.22 5.17 3.76
C ALA A 37 -10.04 5.26 5.28
N LYS A 38 -10.98 4.69 6.04
CA LYS A 38 -10.88 4.59 7.51
C LYS A 38 -9.62 3.83 7.94
N GLY A 39 -9.28 2.74 7.24
CA GLY A 39 -8.05 1.99 7.49
C GLY A 39 -6.80 2.84 7.28
N PHE A 40 -6.72 3.65 6.21
CA PHE A 40 -5.59 4.57 6.01
C PHE A 40 -5.50 5.63 7.11
N GLU A 41 -6.63 6.17 7.54
CA GLU A 41 -6.67 7.17 8.62
C GLU A 41 -6.20 6.61 9.95
N SER A 42 -6.56 5.36 10.28
CA SER A 42 -6.08 4.68 11.49
C SER A 42 -4.56 4.43 11.48
N LEU A 43 -3.96 4.37 10.29
CA LEU A 43 -2.50 4.28 10.09
C LEU A 43 -1.82 5.67 10.10
N GLY A 44 -2.57 6.74 10.37
CA GLY A 44 -2.05 8.12 10.34
C GLY A 44 -1.76 8.63 8.92
N LEU A 45 -2.37 8.05 7.89
CA LEU A 45 -2.21 8.46 6.50
C LEU A 45 -3.44 9.23 6.02
N ARG A 46 -3.34 10.55 5.98
CA ARG A 46 -4.45 11.45 5.62
C ARG A 46 -4.17 12.21 4.32
N PRO A 47 -5.22 12.57 3.55
CA PRO A 47 -6.63 12.17 3.68
C PRO A 47 -6.82 10.69 3.33
N GLY A 48 -7.55 9.93 4.16
CA GLY A 48 -7.73 8.48 3.98
C GLY A 48 -8.34 8.12 2.63
N LYS A 49 -9.36 8.87 2.19
CA LYS A 49 -10.04 8.63 0.91
C LYS A 49 -9.12 8.80 -0.30
N ALA A 50 -8.27 9.82 -0.31
CA ALA A 50 -7.29 10.02 -1.38
C ALA A 50 -6.28 8.88 -1.42
N ASN A 51 -5.75 8.46 -0.26
CA ASN A 51 -4.82 7.33 -0.15
C ASN A 51 -5.48 6.01 -0.61
N ALA A 52 -6.76 5.78 -0.26
CA ALA A 52 -7.51 4.60 -0.69
C ALA A 52 -7.70 4.56 -2.22
N VAL A 53 -8.05 5.70 -2.84
CA VAL A 53 -8.17 5.80 -4.31
C VAL A 53 -6.82 5.54 -4.98
N VAL A 54 -5.75 6.20 -4.51
CA VAL A 54 -4.41 6.03 -5.09
C VAL A 54 -3.93 4.58 -4.96
N ALA A 55 -4.05 3.96 -3.79
CA ALA A 55 -3.64 2.58 -3.57
C ALA A 55 -4.47 1.60 -4.42
N GLY A 56 -5.80 1.74 -4.43
CA GLY A 56 -6.68 0.89 -5.22
C GLY A 56 -6.46 1.03 -6.72
N ALA A 57 -6.26 2.27 -7.22
CA ALA A 57 -5.95 2.52 -8.62
C ALA A 57 -4.56 1.99 -9.01
N ALA A 58 -3.56 2.16 -8.15
CA ALA A 58 -2.21 1.63 -8.36
C ALA A 58 -2.19 0.10 -8.44
N GLU A 59 -2.89 -0.60 -7.54
CA GLU A 59 -2.99 -2.06 -7.56
C GLU A 59 -3.79 -2.56 -8.76
N THR A 60 -4.95 -1.94 -9.06
CA THR A 60 -5.77 -2.34 -10.20
C THR A 60 -5.04 -2.07 -11.51
N GLY A 61 -4.55 -0.86 -11.71
CA GLY A 61 -3.87 -0.45 -12.93
C GLY A 61 -2.51 -1.13 -13.11
N GLY A 62 -1.70 -1.17 -12.05
CA GLY A 62 -0.41 -1.86 -12.05
C GLY A 62 -0.56 -3.35 -12.28
N GLY A 63 -1.57 -3.99 -11.66
CA GLY A 63 -1.92 -5.38 -11.90
C GLY A 63 -2.33 -5.65 -13.35
N ALA A 64 -3.16 -4.79 -13.93
CA ALA A 64 -3.58 -4.88 -15.32
C ALA A 64 -2.39 -4.74 -16.29
N LEU A 65 -1.51 -3.77 -16.06
CA LEU A 65 -0.28 -3.60 -16.84
C LEU A 65 0.62 -4.83 -16.75
N LEU A 66 0.79 -5.38 -15.55
CA LEU A 66 1.60 -6.59 -15.32
C LEU A 66 0.98 -7.79 -16.03
N ALA A 67 -0.32 -8.05 -15.87
CA ALA A 67 -1.03 -9.17 -16.50
C ALA A 67 -0.94 -9.11 -18.03
N ALA A 68 -1.20 -7.95 -18.61
CA ALA A 68 -1.10 -7.72 -20.06
C ALA A 68 0.34 -7.73 -20.58
N GLY A 69 1.34 -7.52 -19.71
CA GLY A 69 2.72 -7.28 -20.12
C GLY A 69 2.85 -5.99 -20.92
N ALA A 70 2.18 -4.94 -20.48
CA ALA A 70 2.17 -3.61 -21.07
C ALA A 70 2.91 -2.64 -20.15
N ALA A 71 3.88 -1.89 -20.65
CA ALA A 71 4.69 -0.97 -19.85
C ALA A 71 5.12 -1.61 -18.51
N THR A 72 5.62 -2.84 -18.57
CA THR A 72 5.90 -3.69 -17.41
C THR A 72 6.65 -2.97 -16.28
N PRO A 73 7.72 -2.16 -16.54
CA PRO A 73 8.41 -1.44 -15.47
C PRO A 73 7.53 -0.42 -14.73
N LEU A 74 6.59 0.21 -15.41
CA LEU A 74 5.65 1.15 -14.77
C LEU A 74 4.69 0.39 -13.85
N GLY A 75 4.05 -0.68 -14.34
CA GLY A 75 3.22 -1.55 -13.51
C GLY A 75 3.98 -2.05 -12.28
N ALA A 76 5.21 -2.54 -12.50
CA ALA A 76 6.09 -3.00 -11.43
C ALA A 76 6.43 -1.91 -10.40
N THR A 77 6.68 -0.68 -10.84
CA THR A 77 6.99 0.46 -9.95
C THR A 77 5.84 0.73 -8.99
N VAL A 78 4.61 0.86 -9.50
CA VAL A 78 3.46 1.19 -8.65
C VAL A 78 3.10 0.04 -7.71
N LEU A 79 3.23 -1.22 -8.16
CA LEU A 79 3.01 -2.39 -7.30
C LEU A 79 4.09 -2.51 -6.22
N THR A 80 5.34 -2.24 -6.54
CA THR A 80 6.42 -2.18 -5.54
C THR A 80 6.16 -1.09 -4.51
N ALA A 81 5.69 0.09 -4.94
CA ALA A 81 5.36 1.19 -4.03
C ALA A 81 4.23 0.81 -3.07
N THR A 82 3.16 0.16 -3.55
CA THR A 82 2.07 -0.29 -2.69
C THR A 82 2.50 -1.37 -1.70
N MET A 83 3.31 -2.35 -2.14
CA MET A 83 3.82 -3.40 -1.26
C MET A 83 4.79 -2.84 -0.21
N ALA A 84 5.70 -1.96 -0.59
CA ALA A 84 6.62 -1.31 0.34
C ALA A 84 5.89 -0.42 1.36
N THR A 85 4.80 0.24 0.93
CA THR A 85 3.94 1.00 1.85
C THR A 85 3.25 0.07 2.84
N ALA A 86 2.64 -1.03 2.37
CA ALA A 86 1.99 -2.02 3.23
C ALA A 86 2.97 -2.62 4.24
N ILE A 87 4.19 -2.97 3.82
CA ILE A 87 5.24 -3.43 4.76
C ILE A 87 5.46 -2.40 5.85
N ARG A 88 5.72 -1.15 5.48
CA ARG A 88 6.13 -0.09 6.42
C ARG A 88 5.02 0.35 7.37
N THR A 89 3.76 0.29 6.95
CA THR A 89 2.63 0.85 7.71
C THR A 89 1.79 -0.19 8.42
N VAL A 90 1.80 -1.44 7.95
CA VAL A 90 0.92 -2.50 8.47
C VAL A 90 1.72 -3.69 9.00
N HIS A 91 2.66 -4.22 8.19
CA HIS A 91 3.21 -5.56 8.43
C HIS A 91 4.53 -5.57 9.21
N ALA A 92 5.34 -4.51 9.13
CA ALA A 92 6.66 -4.48 9.78
C ALA A 92 6.61 -4.71 11.31
N PRO A 93 5.64 -4.16 12.07
CA PRO A 93 5.55 -4.43 13.50
C PRO A 93 5.31 -5.90 13.86
N ASN A 94 4.74 -6.68 12.93
CA ASN A 94 4.39 -8.09 13.12
C ASN A 94 5.54 -9.06 12.77
N GLY A 95 6.70 -8.52 12.37
CA GLY A 95 7.85 -9.32 11.93
C GLY A 95 7.68 -9.94 10.54
N PRO A 96 8.53 -10.92 10.15
CA PRO A 96 8.54 -11.44 8.80
C PRO A 96 7.37 -12.38 8.47
N TRP A 97 6.93 -13.22 9.40
CA TRP A 97 6.09 -14.38 9.11
C TRP A 97 4.61 -14.04 8.93
N SER A 98 4.00 -14.50 7.83
CA SER A 98 2.57 -14.27 7.52
C SER A 98 1.64 -14.87 8.57
N SER A 99 2.03 -15.94 9.26
CA SER A 99 1.27 -16.50 10.38
C SER A 99 0.99 -15.50 11.50
N ASN A 100 1.83 -14.47 11.61
CA ASN A 100 1.71 -13.38 12.57
C ASN A 100 1.21 -12.08 11.93
N GLY A 101 0.77 -12.11 10.66
CA GLY A 101 0.42 -10.89 9.90
C GLY A 101 1.63 -10.12 9.37
N GLY A 102 2.81 -10.76 9.32
CA GLY A 102 4.07 -10.18 8.88
C GLY A 102 4.18 -9.97 7.37
N TYR A 103 5.35 -9.55 6.92
CA TYR A 103 5.57 -8.99 5.58
C TYR A 103 6.14 -9.97 4.55
N GLU A 104 6.35 -11.27 4.84
CA GLU A 104 6.96 -12.22 3.88
C GLU A 104 6.21 -12.27 2.55
N TYR A 105 4.88 -12.24 2.58
CA TYR A 105 4.07 -12.27 1.37
C TYR A 105 4.31 -11.05 0.48
N ASN A 106 4.41 -9.87 1.09
CA ASN A 106 4.72 -8.64 0.35
C ASN A 106 6.11 -8.70 -0.29
N LEU A 107 7.12 -9.26 0.42
CA LEU A 107 8.46 -9.44 -0.13
C LEU A 107 8.46 -10.41 -1.30
N VAL A 108 7.74 -11.53 -1.20
CA VAL A 108 7.61 -12.51 -2.29
C VAL A 108 6.99 -11.86 -3.52
N LEU A 109 5.91 -11.07 -3.35
CA LEU A 109 5.29 -10.34 -4.46
C LEU A 109 6.25 -9.33 -5.10
N MET A 110 7.01 -8.57 -4.30
CA MET A 110 8.02 -7.64 -4.81
C MET A 110 9.12 -8.38 -5.57
N ALA A 111 9.59 -9.52 -5.08
CA ALA A 111 10.60 -10.34 -5.76
C ALA A 111 10.07 -10.88 -7.10
N ILE A 112 8.82 -11.33 -7.15
CA ILE A 112 8.18 -11.79 -8.39
C ILE A 112 8.07 -10.65 -9.40
N VAL A 113 7.60 -9.49 -8.98
CA VAL A 113 7.45 -8.31 -9.84
C VAL A 113 8.81 -7.84 -10.37
N PHE A 114 9.86 -7.87 -9.53
CA PHE A 114 11.24 -7.61 -9.94
C PHE A 114 11.70 -8.62 -10.99
N ALA A 115 11.56 -9.92 -10.75
CA ALA A 115 11.96 -10.97 -11.66
C ALA A 115 11.25 -10.91 -13.01
N LEU A 116 9.96 -10.58 -13.01
CA LEU A 116 9.17 -10.39 -14.23
C LEU A 116 9.64 -9.18 -15.05
N THR A 117 10.07 -8.10 -14.36
CA THR A 117 10.65 -6.93 -15.04
C THR A 117 12.03 -7.25 -15.63
N ASP A 118 12.87 -7.95 -14.89
CA ASP A 118 14.21 -8.39 -15.34
C ASP A 118 14.12 -9.35 -16.53
N ALA A 119 13.24 -10.34 -16.46
CA ALA A 119 13.03 -11.32 -17.53
C ALA A 119 12.41 -10.69 -18.80
N GLY A 120 11.73 -9.55 -18.63
CA GLY A 120 11.01 -8.86 -19.69
C GLY A 120 9.59 -9.40 -19.95
N PRO A 121 8.82 -8.69 -20.80
CA PRO A 121 7.38 -8.93 -20.98
C PRO A 121 7.06 -10.26 -21.68
N GLY A 122 8.02 -10.82 -22.45
CA GLY A 122 7.85 -12.04 -23.21
C GLY A 122 7.02 -11.89 -24.50
N HIS A 123 6.99 -12.95 -25.32
CA HIS A 123 6.31 -12.91 -26.61
C HIS A 123 4.79 -12.69 -26.50
N TRP A 124 4.18 -13.20 -25.46
CA TRP A 124 2.72 -13.12 -25.25
C TRP A 124 2.38 -11.90 -24.38
N SER A 125 2.75 -10.72 -24.88
CA SER A 125 2.58 -9.46 -24.16
C SER A 125 2.28 -8.32 -25.12
N VAL A 126 1.61 -7.30 -24.62
CA VAL A 126 1.34 -6.07 -25.38
C VAL A 126 2.64 -5.38 -25.78
N ASP A 127 3.64 -5.33 -24.90
CA ASP A 127 4.93 -4.71 -25.21
C ASP A 127 5.64 -5.41 -26.38
N ALA A 128 5.53 -6.76 -26.46
CA ALA A 128 6.09 -7.52 -27.59
C ALA A 128 5.32 -7.25 -28.89
N ALA A 129 3.99 -7.21 -28.84
CA ALA A 129 3.15 -6.90 -29.99
C ALA A 129 3.39 -5.49 -30.55
N LEU A 130 3.78 -4.56 -29.68
CA LEU A 130 4.13 -3.17 -30.04
C LEU A 130 5.61 -3.00 -30.42
N GLY A 131 6.39 -4.09 -30.55
CA GLY A 131 7.82 -4.03 -30.91
C GLY A 131 8.69 -3.31 -29.89
N ARG A 132 8.23 -3.14 -28.64
CA ARG A 132 8.99 -2.45 -27.60
C ARG A 132 10.23 -3.22 -27.17
N PRO A 133 11.31 -2.49 -26.78
CA PRO A 133 12.56 -3.14 -26.40
C PRO A 133 12.36 -4.06 -25.20
N ARG A 134 13.19 -5.10 -25.12
CA ARG A 134 13.23 -5.98 -23.95
C ARG A 134 13.71 -5.20 -22.74
N TRP A 135 12.94 -5.26 -21.67
CA TRP A 135 13.36 -4.76 -20.37
C TRP A 135 14.54 -5.62 -19.86
N LYS A 136 15.46 -5.04 -19.13
CA LYS A 136 16.68 -5.67 -18.62
C LYS A 136 16.84 -5.35 -17.14
N ALA A 137 17.84 -5.93 -16.48
CA ALA A 137 18.17 -5.71 -15.08
C ALA A 137 18.21 -4.24 -14.65
N GLY A 138 18.67 -3.34 -15.51
CA GLY A 138 18.64 -1.90 -15.25
C GLY A 138 17.23 -1.36 -15.03
N TRP A 139 16.24 -1.85 -15.77
CA TRP A 139 14.84 -1.47 -15.57
C TRP A 139 14.25 -2.09 -14.30
N ALA A 140 14.66 -3.33 -13.96
CA ALA A 140 14.25 -3.97 -12.72
C ALA A 140 14.80 -3.23 -11.49
N LEU A 141 16.03 -2.76 -11.53
CA LEU A 141 16.62 -1.94 -10.48
C LEU A 141 15.97 -0.55 -10.41
N ALA A 142 15.74 0.08 -11.56
CA ALA A 142 15.10 1.39 -11.63
C ALA A 142 13.67 1.38 -11.07
N GLN A 143 12.86 0.37 -11.44
CA GLN A 143 11.50 0.22 -10.91
C GLN A 143 11.51 -0.05 -9.40
N LEU A 144 12.45 -0.88 -8.90
CA LEU A 144 12.58 -1.14 -7.46
C LEU A 144 12.89 0.17 -6.71
N GLY A 145 13.91 0.91 -7.16
CA GLY A 145 14.29 2.19 -6.55
C GLY A 145 13.16 3.23 -6.61
N ALA A 146 12.51 3.36 -7.78
CA ALA A 146 11.37 4.28 -7.94
C ALA A 146 10.17 3.88 -7.08
N GLY A 147 9.87 2.57 -6.97
CA GLY A 147 8.81 2.07 -6.12
C GLY A 147 9.07 2.33 -4.63
N LEU A 148 10.28 2.08 -4.16
CA LEU A 148 10.68 2.36 -2.77
C LEU A 148 10.64 3.87 -2.46
N ALA A 149 11.10 4.72 -3.39
CA ALA A 149 11.02 6.17 -3.27
C ALA A 149 9.55 6.64 -3.27
N GLY A 150 8.71 6.09 -4.15
CA GLY A 150 7.27 6.37 -4.19
C GLY A 150 6.56 6.02 -2.90
N SER A 151 6.89 4.86 -2.30
CA SER A 151 6.40 4.48 -0.96
C SER A 151 6.80 5.50 0.11
N ALA A 152 8.07 5.92 0.12
CA ALA A 152 8.55 6.89 1.09
C ALA A 152 7.82 8.25 0.93
N ALA A 153 7.63 8.69 -0.32
CA ALA A 153 6.92 9.93 -0.63
C ALA A 153 5.44 9.86 -0.21
N ALA A 154 4.76 8.75 -0.50
CA ALA A 154 3.35 8.55 -0.13
C ALA A 154 3.15 8.60 1.40
N ILE A 155 4.01 7.93 2.16
CA ILE A 155 3.96 7.93 3.62
C ILE A 155 4.26 9.33 4.16
N ALA A 156 5.30 10.00 3.63
CA ALA A 156 5.67 11.35 4.07
C ALA A 156 4.53 12.35 3.80
N PHE A 157 3.89 12.27 2.62
CA PHE A 157 2.75 13.10 2.29
C PHE A 157 1.56 12.83 3.24
N GLY A 158 1.18 11.56 3.41
CA GLY A 158 0.05 11.18 4.26
C GLY A 158 0.23 11.63 5.72
N LYS A 159 1.45 11.50 6.27
CA LYS A 159 1.76 11.93 7.64
C LYS A 159 1.74 13.45 7.82
N ARG A 160 2.13 14.23 6.81
CA ARG A 160 2.09 15.70 6.87
C ARG A 160 0.66 16.26 6.96
N GLN A 161 -0.32 15.51 6.47
CA GLN A 161 -1.74 15.89 6.52
C GLN A 161 -2.42 15.48 7.83
N THR A 162 -1.74 14.75 8.70
CA THR A 162 -2.25 14.40 10.02
C THR A 162 -2.12 15.60 10.94
N PRO A 163 -3.23 16.15 11.53
CA PRO A 163 -3.13 17.21 12.51
C PRO A 163 -2.19 16.80 13.66
N ALA A 164 -1.41 17.75 14.16
CA ALA A 164 -0.64 17.50 15.38
C ALA A 164 -1.64 17.09 16.49
N GLU A 165 -1.35 15.99 17.18
CA GLU A 165 -2.13 15.55 18.33
C GLU A 165 -2.17 16.72 19.33
N GLN A 166 -3.38 17.29 19.55
CA GLN A 166 -3.51 18.30 20.59
C GLN A 166 -3.09 17.65 21.89
N PRO A 167 -2.20 18.29 22.68
CA PRO A 167 -1.89 17.78 24.00
C PRO A 167 -3.21 17.53 24.74
N ALA A 168 -3.36 16.34 25.32
CA ALA A 168 -4.54 16.02 26.12
C ALA A 168 -4.78 17.16 27.07
N GLU A 169 -5.94 17.78 26.97
CA GLU A 169 -6.36 18.84 27.89
C GLU A 169 -6.21 18.27 29.31
N ALA A 170 -5.36 18.91 30.10
CA ALA A 170 -5.15 18.48 31.48
C ALA A 170 -6.51 18.34 32.16
N PRO A 171 -6.77 17.27 32.94
CA PRO A 171 -8.05 17.11 33.61
C PRO A 171 -8.36 18.40 34.37
N ALA A 172 -9.51 18.99 34.09
CA ALA A 172 -9.99 20.18 34.82
C ALA A 172 -9.85 19.89 36.32
N ALA A 173 -9.16 20.78 37.02
CA ALA A 173 -9.04 20.69 38.48
C ALA A 173 -10.47 20.55 39.07
N PRO A 174 -10.69 19.68 40.05
CA PRO A 174 -11.98 19.50 40.66
C PRO A 174 -12.45 20.86 41.22
N ALA A 175 -13.60 21.31 40.72
CA ALA A 175 -14.26 22.51 41.24
C ALA A 175 -14.50 22.30 42.74
N ASP A 176 -13.98 23.20 43.49
CA ASP A 176 -14.19 23.52 44.92
C ASP A 176 -15.01 22.51 45.75
N ALA A 177 -14.31 21.85 46.67
CA ALA A 177 -14.96 21.23 47.82
C ALA A 177 -15.70 22.31 48.64
N PRO A 178 -16.96 22.07 49.06
CA PRO A 178 -17.67 23.02 49.89
C PRO A 178 -16.93 23.25 51.21
N ALA A 179 -16.74 24.50 51.56
CA ALA A 179 -16.21 24.92 52.87
C ALA A 179 -17.05 24.31 53.98
N GLU A 180 -16.47 23.44 54.80
CA GLU A 180 -17.02 23.03 56.08
C GLU A 180 -17.21 24.24 56.96
N GLN A 181 -18.47 24.64 57.15
CA GLN A 181 -18.83 25.61 58.19
C GLN A 181 -18.58 24.99 59.55
N SER A 182 -17.50 25.41 60.16
CA SER A 182 -17.29 25.22 61.60
C SER A 182 -18.43 25.90 62.39
N ALA A 183 -19.34 25.12 62.92
CA ALA A 183 -20.23 25.57 63.98
C ALA A 183 -19.59 25.23 65.32
N ALA A 184 -18.88 26.26 65.87
CA ALA A 184 -18.63 26.33 67.29
C ALA A 184 -19.90 26.93 67.94
N ALA A 185 -20.39 26.30 68.96
CA ALA A 185 -21.05 27.00 70.02
C ALA A 185 -21.44 26.06 71.19
N ALA A 186 -21.02 26.51 72.34
CA ALA A 186 -21.62 26.38 73.68
C ALA A 186 -21.77 24.98 74.30
#